data_ef836fecd8649bba74df939382bc7aee
#
_entry.id   ef836fecd8649bba74df939382bc7aee
#
_cell.length_a   1.000
_cell.length_b   1.000
_cell.length_c   1.000
_cell.angle_alpha   90.00
_cell.angle_beta   90.00
_cell.angle_gamma   90.00
#
_symmetry.space_group_name_H-M   'P 1'
#
loop_
_entity.id
_entity.type
_entity.pdbx_description
1 polymer ?
#
loop_
_entity_poly.entity_id
_entity_poly.type
_entity_poly.pdbx_seq_one_letter_code
_entity_poly.pdbx_strand_id
1 'polypeptide(L)'
;MYLRASNGVYFEVGGTTTNIGVIKNGRPAIDYSIVGGHPTYISSLDVRVLGVAGGSMVRANQSGIIDVGPRSAHIAGLDYAVFTETEKIKGPKVEFFSPKEGDPADYVKVVMEDGEEVTITNTCAANVLGLVQEEHFSYGNVPSARKAIQALADYCHTTVEDIA
;
A
#
# COMPACT_ATOMS: atom_id res chain seq x y z
N MET A 1 8.01 2.05 -24.83
CA MET A 1 9.38 1.49 -24.67
C MET A 1 9.35 0.00 -25.01
N TYR A 2 9.99 -0.43 -26.07
CA TYR A 2 10.02 -1.85 -26.43
C TYR A 2 11.22 -2.50 -25.75
N LEU A 3 11.01 -3.17 -24.63
CA LEU A 3 12.00 -4.07 -24.06
C LEU A 3 12.09 -5.30 -24.97
N ARG A 4 13.25 -5.49 -25.62
CA ARG A 4 13.55 -6.69 -26.42
C ARG A 4 13.96 -7.86 -25.53
N ALA A 5 13.24 -8.10 -24.44
CA ALA A 5 13.47 -9.27 -23.61
C ALA A 5 12.78 -10.48 -24.28
N SER A 6 13.55 -11.53 -24.55
CA SER A 6 12.98 -12.77 -25.10
C SER A 6 12.20 -13.55 -24.05
N ASN A 7 12.68 -13.53 -22.79
CA ASN A 7 12.01 -14.15 -21.65
C ASN A 7 12.19 -13.27 -20.43
N GLY A 8 11.19 -13.18 -19.57
CA GLY A 8 11.25 -12.38 -18.36
C GLY A 8 9.93 -12.37 -17.58
N VAL A 9 10.00 -11.82 -16.39
CA VAL A 9 8.85 -11.46 -15.57
C VAL A 9 8.75 -9.94 -15.56
N TYR A 10 7.56 -9.39 -15.73
CA TYR A 10 7.34 -7.96 -15.56
C TYR A 10 6.47 -7.71 -14.34
N PHE A 11 6.72 -6.58 -13.72
CA PHE A 11 5.96 -6.06 -12.60
C PHE A 11 5.48 -4.67 -12.94
N GLU A 12 4.21 -4.39 -12.65
CA GLU A 12 3.65 -3.05 -12.66
C GLU A 12 3.10 -2.77 -11.27
N VAL A 13 3.72 -1.86 -10.55
CA VAL A 13 3.31 -1.48 -9.19
C VAL A 13 2.62 -0.13 -9.27
N GLY A 14 1.32 -0.13 -8.97
CA GLY A 14 0.50 1.08 -8.92
C GLY A 14 0.30 1.61 -7.50
N GLY A 15 -0.76 2.39 -7.29
CA GLY A 15 -1.16 2.87 -5.95
C GLY A 15 -1.95 1.84 -5.13
N THR A 16 -2.63 0.90 -5.81
CA THR A 16 -3.57 -0.06 -5.16
C THR A 16 -3.18 -1.50 -5.40
N THR A 17 -2.64 -1.84 -6.57
CA THR A 17 -2.35 -3.22 -6.99
C THR A 17 -0.98 -3.34 -7.62
N THR A 18 -0.44 -4.54 -7.55
CA THR A 18 0.73 -4.97 -8.32
C THR A 18 0.31 -6.03 -9.32
N ASN A 19 0.57 -5.78 -10.60
CA ASN A 19 0.35 -6.71 -11.69
C ASN A 19 1.66 -7.43 -12.02
N ILE A 20 1.59 -8.76 -12.14
CA ILE A 20 2.75 -9.61 -12.44
C ILE A 20 2.42 -10.46 -13.66
N GLY A 21 3.27 -10.41 -14.66
CA GLY A 21 3.10 -11.23 -15.85
C GLY A 21 4.41 -11.78 -16.39
N VAL A 22 4.31 -12.73 -17.31
CA VAL A 22 5.46 -13.45 -17.88
C VAL A 22 5.56 -13.16 -19.38
N ILE A 23 6.77 -12.90 -19.84
CA ILE A 23 7.13 -12.80 -21.26
C ILE A 23 7.86 -14.09 -21.65
N LYS A 24 7.37 -14.75 -22.70
CA LYS A 24 8.01 -15.94 -23.29
C LYS A 24 8.25 -15.71 -24.78
N ASN A 25 9.48 -15.91 -25.23
CA ASN A 25 9.86 -15.72 -26.65
C ASN A 25 9.44 -14.36 -27.21
N GLY A 26 9.61 -13.28 -26.43
CA GLY A 26 9.29 -11.92 -26.82
C GLY A 26 7.79 -11.57 -26.80
N ARG A 27 6.93 -12.45 -26.30
CA ARG A 27 5.47 -12.24 -26.22
C ARG A 27 4.96 -12.42 -24.80
N PRO A 28 4.00 -11.61 -24.34
CA PRO A 28 3.30 -11.86 -23.07
C PRO A 28 2.65 -13.25 -23.09
N ALA A 29 2.70 -13.94 -21.97
CA ALA A 29 1.96 -15.19 -21.81
C ALA A 29 0.44 -14.92 -21.86
N ILE A 30 -0.28 -15.83 -22.48
CA ILE A 30 -1.72 -15.76 -22.65
C ILE A 30 -2.32 -17.05 -22.07
N ASP A 31 -3.41 -16.91 -21.34
CA ASP A 31 -4.20 -18.03 -20.83
C ASP A 31 -5.70 -17.76 -20.99
N TYR A 32 -6.53 -18.75 -20.77
CA TYR A 32 -7.97 -18.57 -20.78
C TYR A 32 -8.44 -17.92 -19.48
N SER A 33 -9.30 -16.91 -19.63
CA SER A 33 -9.87 -16.22 -18.47
C SER A 33 -10.77 -17.16 -17.67
N ILE A 34 -10.66 -17.09 -16.34
CA ILE A 34 -11.55 -17.75 -15.39
C ILE A 34 -12.44 -16.70 -14.76
N VAL A 35 -13.75 -16.87 -14.85
CA VAL A 35 -14.75 -15.96 -14.25
C VAL A 35 -15.62 -16.74 -13.29
N GLY A 36 -15.67 -16.32 -12.02
CA GLY A 36 -16.45 -17.00 -10.98
C GLY A 36 -16.07 -18.47 -10.77
N GLY A 37 -14.79 -18.85 -11.01
CA GLY A 37 -14.30 -20.22 -10.91
C GLY A 37 -14.53 -21.08 -12.17
N HIS A 38 -15.16 -20.52 -13.21
CA HIS A 38 -15.44 -21.22 -14.48
C HIS A 38 -14.48 -20.74 -15.57
N PRO A 39 -13.78 -21.67 -16.27
CA PRO A 39 -12.97 -21.31 -17.43
C PRO A 39 -13.86 -20.78 -18.55
N THR A 40 -13.40 -19.74 -19.21
CA THR A 40 -14.05 -19.18 -20.40
C THR A 40 -13.21 -19.49 -21.63
N TYR A 41 -13.80 -19.33 -22.84
CA TYR A 41 -13.05 -19.43 -24.10
C TYR A 41 -12.42 -18.11 -24.53
N ILE A 42 -12.34 -17.12 -23.60
CA ILE A 42 -11.74 -15.82 -23.86
C ILE A 42 -10.27 -15.89 -23.45
N SER A 43 -9.36 -15.78 -24.40
CA SER A 43 -7.94 -15.65 -24.10
C SER A 43 -7.62 -14.23 -23.63
N SER A 44 -6.87 -14.14 -22.56
CA SER A 44 -6.39 -12.89 -21.97
C SER A 44 -4.91 -13.00 -21.63
N LEU A 45 -4.28 -11.89 -21.30
CA LEU A 45 -2.93 -11.91 -20.74
C LEU A 45 -2.94 -12.70 -19.42
N ASP A 46 -1.98 -13.62 -19.25
CA ASP A 46 -1.76 -14.32 -17.99
C ASP A 46 -1.09 -13.34 -17.01
N VAL A 47 -1.91 -12.61 -16.26
CA VAL A 47 -1.50 -11.61 -15.29
C VAL A 47 -2.03 -11.97 -13.91
N ARG A 48 -1.13 -12.05 -12.94
CA ARG A 48 -1.49 -12.17 -11.53
C ARG A 48 -1.58 -10.79 -10.91
N VAL A 49 -2.67 -10.53 -10.22
CA VAL A 49 -2.92 -9.25 -9.54
C VAL A 49 -2.79 -9.48 -8.03
N LEU A 50 -1.91 -8.72 -7.40
CA LEU A 50 -1.77 -8.67 -5.95
C LEU A 50 -2.38 -7.38 -5.43
N GLY A 51 -3.15 -7.45 -4.35
CA GLY A 51 -3.74 -6.29 -3.67
C GLY A 51 -2.74 -5.53 -2.78
N VAL A 52 -1.48 -5.46 -3.21
CA VAL A 52 -0.41 -4.75 -2.49
C VAL A 52 0.31 -3.81 -3.43
N ALA A 53 0.44 -2.54 -3.03
CA ALA A 53 1.15 -1.51 -3.77
C ALA A 53 1.52 -0.34 -2.85
N GLY A 54 2.01 0.78 -3.40
CA GLY A 54 2.46 1.92 -2.61
C GLY A 54 1.40 2.51 -1.67
N GLY A 55 0.13 2.52 -2.09
CA GLY A 55 -0.99 3.05 -1.32
C GLY A 55 -1.69 2.02 -0.41
N SER A 56 -1.21 0.79 -0.33
CA SER A 56 -1.80 -0.21 0.56
C SER A 56 -1.67 0.19 2.01
N MET A 57 -2.81 0.16 2.72
CA MET A 57 -2.87 0.48 4.14
C MET A 57 -2.38 -0.68 4.98
N VAL A 58 -1.76 -0.36 6.10
CA VAL A 58 -1.33 -1.35 7.08
C VAL A 58 -2.52 -1.84 7.92
N ARG A 59 -2.47 -3.11 8.31
CA ARG A 59 -3.34 -3.77 9.27
C ARG A 59 -2.52 -4.14 10.49
N ALA A 60 -3.01 -3.82 11.67
CA ALA A 60 -2.25 -3.99 12.89
C ALA A 60 -3.11 -4.41 14.07
N ASN A 61 -2.46 -4.89 15.11
CA ASN A 61 -3.00 -5.08 16.44
C ASN A 61 -1.98 -4.66 17.51
N GLN A 62 -2.21 -4.95 18.76
CA GLN A 62 -1.27 -4.61 19.85
C GLN A 62 0.12 -5.27 19.72
N SER A 63 0.24 -6.33 18.93
CA SER A 63 1.50 -7.04 18.73
C SER A 63 2.31 -6.50 17.52
N GLY A 64 1.77 -5.54 16.76
CA GLY A 64 2.42 -4.93 15.59
C GLY A 64 1.62 -5.11 14.31
N ILE A 65 2.31 -4.97 13.18
CA ILE A 65 1.74 -5.17 11.84
C ILE A 65 1.40 -6.66 11.64
N ILE A 66 0.17 -6.93 11.21
CA ILE A 66 -0.30 -8.29 10.91
C ILE A 66 -0.43 -8.54 9.41
N ASP A 67 -0.67 -7.49 8.63
CA ASP A 67 -0.83 -7.61 7.18
C ASP A 67 -0.75 -6.23 6.51
N VAL A 68 -0.65 -6.21 5.17
CA VAL A 68 -0.67 -4.99 4.35
C VAL A 68 -1.63 -5.17 3.19
N GLY A 69 -2.57 -4.24 3.02
CA GLY A 69 -3.62 -4.33 2.01
C GLY A 69 -4.73 -5.33 2.38
N PRO A 70 -5.52 -5.79 1.42
CA PRO A 70 -5.58 -5.35 0.02
C PRO A 70 -6.22 -3.97 -0.20
N ARG A 71 -6.74 -3.31 0.83
CA ARG A 71 -7.31 -1.97 0.68
C ARG A 71 -6.22 -0.91 0.65
N SER A 72 -6.38 0.06 -0.25
CA SER A 72 -5.52 1.24 -0.33
C SER A 72 -6.19 2.45 0.32
N ALA A 73 -5.39 3.43 0.72
CA ALA A 73 -5.86 4.71 1.25
C ALA A 73 -6.88 5.38 0.32
N HIS A 74 -6.65 5.35 -1.00
CA HIS A 74 -7.58 5.91 -1.98
C HIS A 74 -8.97 5.25 -1.92
N ILE A 75 -9.05 3.93 -1.77
CA ILE A 75 -10.33 3.20 -1.65
C ILE A 75 -11.04 3.54 -0.34
N ALA A 76 -10.28 3.80 0.72
CA ALA A 76 -10.80 4.22 2.02
C ALA A 76 -11.18 5.71 2.08
N GLY A 77 -10.80 6.51 1.07
CA GLY A 77 -11.01 7.96 1.07
C GLY A 77 -10.10 8.71 2.04
N LEU A 78 -8.94 8.15 2.39
CA LEU A 78 -7.98 8.72 3.32
C LEU A 78 -6.74 9.23 2.61
N ASP A 79 -6.18 10.33 3.11
CA ASP A 79 -4.90 10.85 2.67
C ASP A 79 -3.73 10.03 3.25
N TYR A 80 -2.62 10.00 2.52
CA TYR A 80 -1.39 9.38 3.00
C TYR A 80 -0.69 10.30 3.98
N ALA A 81 -0.28 9.81 5.13
CA ALA A 81 0.47 10.62 6.10
C ALA A 81 1.73 11.26 5.49
N VAL A 82 2.41 10.58 4.56
CA VAL A 82 3.61 11.10 3.88
C VAL A 82 3.34 12.28 2.94
N PHE A 83 2.11 12.48 2.48
CA PHE A 83 1.76 13.61 1.62
C PHE A 83 1.00 14.72 2.37
N THR A 84 0.92 14.60 3.69
CA THR A 84 0.31 15.60 4.56
C THR A 84 1.39 16.52 5.11
N GLU A 85 1.08 17.80 5.31
CA GLU A 85 1.97 18.79 5.93
C GLU A 85 2.25 18.41 7.39
N THR A 86 3.51 18.58 7.85
CA THR A 86 3.95 18.18 9.20
C THR A 86 3.19 18.91 10.29
N GLU A 87 2.80 20.14 10.04
CA GLU A 87 2.07 21.02 10.96
C GLU A 87 0.64 20.54 11.20
N LYS A 88 0.08 19.76 10.28
CA LYS A 88 -1.25 19.14 10.40
C LYS A 88 -1.23 17.87 11.25
N ILE A 89 -0.11 17.15 11.30
CA ILE A 89 0.02 15.96 12.14
C ILE A 89 0.27 16.39 13.60
N LYS A 90 -0.82 16.74 14.31
CA LYS A 90 -0.81 17.17 15.71
C LYS A 90 -1.59 16.19 16.58
N GLY A 91 -0.98 15.73 17.67
CA GLY A 91 -1.59 14.79 18.61
C GLY A 91 -2.09 13.52 17.96
N PRO A 92 -1.31 12.87 17.05
CA PRO A 92 -1.81 11.74 16.27
C PRO A 92 -2.21 10.58 17.18
N LYS A 93 -3.41 10.04 16.98
CA LYS A 93 -3.93 8.87 17.69
C LYS A 93 -4.29 7.78 16.68
N VAL A 94 -3.95 6.55 17.00
CA VAL A 94 -4.30 5.39 16.20
C VAL A 94 -5.75 4.99 16.46
N GLU A 95 -6.50 4.79 15.40
CA GLU A 95 -7.81 4.16 15.40
C GLU A 95 -7.86 3.02 14.39
N PHE A 96 -8.69 2.03 14.69
CA PHE A 96 -8.92 0.88 13.82
C PHE A 96 -10.30 0.95 13.20
N PHE A 97 -10.41 0.55 11.92
CA PHE A 97 -11.65 0.62 11.20
C PHE A 97 -11.74 -0.41 10.07
N SER A 98 -12.94 -0.59 9.53
CA SER A 98 -13.21 -1.36 8.31
C SER A 98 -13.39 -0.39 7.15
N PRO A 99 -12.52 -0.38 6.12
CA PRO A 99 -12.64 0.53 4.98
C PRO A 99 -13.93 0.36 4.16
N LYS A 100 -14.47 -0.85 4.14
CA LYS A 100 -15.76 -1.18 3.51
C LYS A 100 -16.49 -2.23 4.32
N GLU A 101 -17.79 -2.32 4.10
CA GLU A 101 -18.63 -3.37 4.70
C GLU A 101 -18.06 -4.76 4.35
N GLY A 102 -17.86 -5.59 5.38
CA GLY A 102 -17.27 -6.93 5.27
C GLY A 102 -15.74 -6.98 5.33
N ASP A 103 -15.05 -5.84 5.32
CA ASP A 103 -13.60 -5.81 5.54
C ASP A 103 -13.27 -6.04 7.03
N PRO A 104 -12.07 -6.58 7.34
CA PRO A 104 -11.57 -6.63 8.71
C PRO A 104 -11.52 -5.24 9.36
N ALA A 105 -11.77 -5.18 10.67
CA ALA A 105 -11.75 -3.94 11.46
C ALA A 105 -10.37 -3.66 12.09
N ASP A 106 -9.30 -4.05 11.43
CA ASP A 106 -7.92 -3.93 11.88
C ASP A 106 -7.05 -3.03 10.98
N TYR A 107 -7.68 -2.33 10.02
CA TYR A 107 -7.01 -1.29 9.24
C TYR A 107 -6.72 -0.07 10.10
N VAL A 108 -5.54 0.50 9.92
CA VAL A 108 -5.05 1.62 10.72
C VAL A 108 -5.35 2.94 10.03
N LYS A 109 -5.97 3.84 10.78
CA LYS A 109 -6.00 5.27 10.49
C LYS A 109 -5.41 6.05 11.67
N VAL A 110 -4.92 7.24 11.38
CA VAL A 110 -4.37 8.16 12.38
C VAL A 110 -5.25 9.41 12.39
N VAL A 111 -5.84 9.69 13.54
CA VAL A 111 -6.76 10.82 13.76
C VAL A 111 -6.00 11.90 14.51
N MET A 112 -6.02 13.13 14.01
CA MET A 112 -5.42 14.30 14.61
C MET A 112 -6.35 15.01 15.59
N GLU A 113 -5.83 15.94 16.38
CA GLU A 113 -6.59 16.70 17.38
C GLU A 113 -7.75 17.53 16.81
N ASP A 114 -7.64 17.97 15.55
CA ASP A 114 -8.66 18.70 14.82
C ASP A 114 -9.73 17.81 14.16
N GLY A 115 -9.57 16.48 14.26
CA GLY A 115 -10.44 15.48 13.67
C GLY A 115 -10.12 15.12 12.22
N GLU A 116 -9.08 15.71 11.59
CA GLU A 116 -8.59 15.24 10.29
C GLU A 116 -8.01 13.83 10.42
N GLU A 117 -8.09 13.05 9.36
CA GLU A 117 -7.68 11.65 9.32
C GLU A 117 -6.69 11.40 8.20
N VAL A 118 -5.65 10.61 8.49
CA VAL A 118 -4.71 10.08 7.48
C VAL A 118 -4.47 8.60 7.73
N THR A 119 -3.79 7.93 6.80
CA THR A 119 -3.40 6.53 7.02
C THR A 119 -1.92 6.30 6.74
N ILE A 120 -1.41 5.22 7.33
CA ILE A 120 -0.06 4.71 7.09
C ILE A 120 -0.12 3.72 5.92
N THR A 121 0.75 3.94 4.94
CA THR A 121 0.83 3.12 3.72
C THR A 121 2.27 2.64 3.49
N ASN A 122 2.46 1.70 2.56
CA ASN A 122 3.80 1.29 2.12
C ASN A 122 4.66 2.48 1.66
N THR A 123 4.04 3.50 1.05
CA THR A 123 4.78 4.72 0.66
C THR A 123 5.27 5.48 1.88
N CYS A 124 4.52 5.52 2.98
CA CYS A 124 4.97 6.13 4.23
C CYS A 124 6.19 5.38 4.78
N ALA A 125 6.12 4.06 4.87
CA ALA A 125 7.20 3.20 5.33
C ALA A 125 8.46 3.36 4.48
N ALA A 126 8.33 3.27 3.15
CA ALA A 126 9.45 3.40 2.22
C ALA A 126 10.16 4.77 2.34
N ASN A 127 9.43 5.86 2.56
CA ASN A 127 10.00 7.19 2.79
C ASN A 127 10.74 7.26 4.14
N VAL A 128 10.16 6.73 5.21
CA VAL A 128 10.78 6.73 6.55
C VAL A 128 12.07 5.91 6.57
N LEU A 129 12.11 4.81 5.83
CA LEU A 129 13.29 3.95 5.68
C LEU A 129 14.34 4.49 4.68
N GLY A 130 14.08 5.64 4.03
CA GLY A 130 15.00 6.23 3.05
C GLY A 130 15.12 5.42 1.75
N LEU A 131 14.12 4.63 1.40
CA LEU A 131 14.10 3.82 0.18
C LEU A 131 13.61 4.61 -1.05
N VAL A 132 13.10 5.83 -0.85
CA VAL A 132 12.61 6.71 -1.92
C VAL A 132 13.54 7.90 -2.05
N GLN A 133 14.04 8.14 -3.27
CA GLN A 133 14.88 9.29 -3.59
C GLN A 133 14.04 10.54 -3.82
N GLU A 134 14.58 11.73 -3.53
CA GLU A 134 13.85 13.00 -3.55
C GLU A 134 13.26 13.35 -4.93
N GLU A 135 13.88 12.90 -6.01
CA GLU A 135 13.40 13.12 -7.37
C GLU A 135 12.22 12.22 -7.80
N HIS A 136 11.83 11.26 -6.99
CA HIS A 136 10.73 10.34 -7.31
C HIS A 136 9.38 10.90 -6.88
N PHE A 137 8.33 10.67 -7.69
CA PHE A 137 6.95 11.10 -7.38
C PHE A 137 6.39 10.55 -6.07
N SER A 138 6.93 9.44 -5.58
CA SER A 138 6.54 8.83 -4.31
C SER A 138 7.30 9.41 -3.11
N TYR A 139 8.26 10.32 -3.33
CA TYR A 139 8.91 11.05 -2.24
C TYR A 139 7.95 12.07 -1.63
N GLY A 140 7.93 12.16 -0.32
CA GLY A 140 7.03 13.05 0.39
C GLY A 140 7.59 13.52 1.72
N ASN A 141 6.70 13.97 2.60
CA ASN A 141 7.04 14.54 3.88
C ASN A 141 7.41 13.45 4.89
N VAL A 142 8.70 13.11 4.96
CA VAL A 142 9.24 12.10 5.88
C VAL A 142 8.90 12.40 7.35
N PRO A 143 9.02 13.65 7.86
CA PRO A 143 8.59 13.99 9.22
C PRO A 143 7.11 13.67 9.50
N SER A 144 6.21 13.91 8.55
CA SER A 144 4.79 13.58 8.70
C SER A 144 4.55 12.07 8.77
N ALA A 145 5.15 11.31 7.84
CA ALA A 145 5.09 9.86 7.86
C ALA A 145 5.64 9.28 9.17
N ARG A 146 6.78 9.81 9.64
CA ARG A 146 7.40 9.37 10.90
C ARG A 146 6.52 9.64 12.10
N LYS A 147 5.83 10.79 12.19
CA LYS A 147 4.88 11.08 13.28
C LYS A 147 3.70 10.09 13.29
N ALA A 148 3.14 9.78 12.11
CA ALA A 148 2.03 8.83 12.01
C ALA A 148 2.48 7.40 12.39
N ILE A 149 3.64 6.95 11.90
CA ILE A 149 4.21 5.64 12.24
C ILE A 149 4.58 5.59 13.72
N GLN A 150 5.10 6.69 14.31
CA GLN A 150 5.40 6.76 15.74
C GLN A 150 4.14 6.52 16.59
N ALA A 151 2.99 7.10 16.21
CA ALA A 151 1.74 6.85 16.93
C ALA A 151 1.35 5.37 16.96
N LEU A 152 1.58 4.64 15.84
CA LEU A 152 1.36 3.20 15.79
C LEU A 152 2.41 2.43 16.58
N ALA A 153 3.68 2.83 16.50
CA ALA A 153 4.76 2.24 17.28
C ALA A 153 4.51 2.36 18.80
N ASP A 154 4.06 3.54 19.25
CA ASP A 154 3.69 3.79 20.65
C ASP A 154 2.52 2.89 21.09
N TYR A 155 1.50 2.71 20.22
CA TYR A 155 0.38 1.81 20.48
C TYR A 155 0.81 0.35 20.58
N CYS A 156 1.77 -0.08 19.75
CA CYS A 156 2.30 -1.44 19.73
C CYS A 156 3.46 -1.66 20.73
N HIS A 157 3.89 -0.62 21.46
CA HIS A 157 5.04 -0.65 22.38
C HIS A 157 6.35 -1.11 21.70
N THR A 158 6.60 -0.61 20.49
CA THR A 158 7.76 -0.95 19.66
C THR A 158 8.41 0.32 19.05
N THR A 159 9.32 0.15 18.11
CA THR A 159 10.02 1.26 17.44
C THR A 159 9.38 1.64 16.10
N VAL A 160 9.68 2.84 15.61
CA VAL A 160 9.28 3.29 14.26
C VAL A 160 9.84 2.36 13.20
N GLU A 161 11.06 1.91 13.38
CA GLU A 161 11.79 1.05 12.45
C GLU A 161 11.21 -0.37 12.38
N ASP A 162 10.60 -0.85 13.48
CA ASP A 162 9.91 -2.16 13.50
C ASP A 162 8.53 -2.11 12.81
N ILE A 163 7.91 -0.91 12.77
CA ILE A 163 6.62 -0.69 12.10
C ILE A 163 6.82 -0.40 10.61
N ALA A 164 7.89 0.29 10.23
CA ALA A 164 8.17 0.68 8.85
C ALA A 164 8.78 -0.47 8.03
#